data_ebb0ac8229716b2d53fe71e7e585fd1f
#
_entry.id   ebb0ac8229716b2d53fe71e7e585fd1f
#
_cell.length_a   1.000
_cell.length_b   1.000
_cell.length_c   1.000
_cell.angle_alpha   90.00
_cell.angle_beta   90.00
_cell.angle_gamma   90.00
#
_symmetry.space_group_name_H-M   'P 1'
#
loop_
_entity.id
_entity.type
_entity.pdbx_description
1 polymer ?
#
loop_
_entity_poly.entity_id
_entity_poly.type
_entity_poly.pdbx_seq_one_letter_code
_entity_poly.pdbx_strand_id
1 'polypeptide(L)'
;VTLFSELIDETALALTGYTSRQDQATFLTAPMGATDTTFVVADGTVLTRGIVEIDEELIWVDSFDRTTNTATVPPYGRGFRDTTPVPHSAGVRVTVSPSFPRAMIRKDINEAIDAIYPSLFGVYYTTFPFIASRTTYALPQEAIDALAVSWQ
;
A
#
# COMPACT_ATOMS: atom_id res chain seq x y z
N VAL A 1 -8.84 11.04 -14.05
CA VAL A 1 -8.41 11.07 -12.63
C VAL A 1 -7.51 9.87 -12.42
N THR A 2 -6.24 10.09 -12.14
CA THR A 2 -5.29 9.02 -11.84
C THR A 2 -5.66 8.42 -10.49
N LEU A 3 -5.78 7.09 -10.42
CA LEU A 3 -6.02 6.40 -9.16
C LEU A 3 -4.73 6.43 -8.30
N PHE A 4 -4.87 6.42 -6.98
CA PHE A 4 -3.72 6.43 -6.07
C PHE A 4 -2.81 5.21 -6.29
N SER A 5 -3.38 4.05 -6.62
CA SER A 5 -2.63 2.85 -7.01
C SER A 5 -1.80 3.04 -8.28
N GLU A 6 -2.34 3.75 -9.27
CA GLU A 6 -1.61 4.08 -10.51
C GLU A 6 -0.43 5.01 -10.22
N LEU A 7 -0.61 5.98 -9.31
CA LEU A 7 0.48 6.87 -8.89
C LEU A 7 1.61 6.10 -8.22
N ILE A 8 1.29 5.11 -7.38
CA ILE A 8 2.29 4.22 -6.78
C ILE A 8 3.04 3.44 -7.87
N ASP A 9 2.32 2.89 -8.85
CA ASP A 9 2.92 2.12 -9.95
C ASP A 9 3.82 2.98 -10.83
N GLU A 10 3.39 4.18 -11.19
CA GLU A 10 4.19 5.14 -11.97
C GLU A 10 5.44 5.56 -11.20
N THR A 11 5.31 5.82 -9.90
CA THR A 11 6.44 6.17 -9.04
C THR A 11 7.44 5.02 -8.92
N ALA A 12 6.95 3.79 -8.71
CA ALA A 12 7.79 2.60 -8.67
C ALA A 12 8.54 2.40 -9.99
N LEU A 13 7.85 2.58 -11.12
CA LEU A 13 8.47 2.47 -12.45
C LEU A 13 9.55 3.55 -12.67
N ALA A 14 9.28 4.77 -12.28
CA ALA A 14 10.26 5.87 -12.39
C ALA A 14 11.51 5.59 -11.53
N LEU A 15 11.32 5.08 -10.29
CA LEU A 15 12.41 4.75 -9.39
C LEU A 15 13.26 3.56 -9.87
N THR A 16 12.67 2.58 -10.55
CA THR A 16 13.42 1.44 -11.09
C THR A 16 14.44 1.85 -12.14
N GLY A 17 14.23 2.97 -12.83
CA GLY A 17 15.20 3.54 -13.76
C GLY A 17 16.53 3.98 -13.11
N TYR A 18 16.54 4.17 -11.79
CA TYR A 18 17.73 4.56 -11.04
C TYR A 18 18.47 3.39 -10.41
N THR A 19 17.98 2.15 -10.55
CA THR A 19 18.64 0.97 -10.01
C THR A 19 19.42 0.22 -11.07
N SER A 20 20.60 -0.27 -10.71
CA SER A 20 21.39 -1.16 -11.56
C SER A 20 20.92 -2.62 -11.51
N ARG A 21 19.98 -2.95 -10.62
CA ARG A 21 19.42 -4.28 -10.43
C ARG A 21 17.93 -4.25 -10.71
N GLN A 22 17.46 -5.23 -11.46
CA GLN A 22 16.03 -5.48 -11.58
C GLN A 22 15.57 -6.38 -10.43
N ASP A 23 14.41 -6.05 -9.86
CA ASP A 23 13.77 -6.88 -8.86
C ASP A 23 13.36 -8.22 -9.47
N GLN A 24 13.66 -9.29 -8.79
CA GLN A 24 13.23 -10.62 -9.20
C GLN A 24 11.77 -10.83 -8.81
N ALA A 25 11.00 -11.45 -9.67
CA ALA A 25 9.59 -11.70 -9.41
C ALA A 25 9.17 -13.10 -9.86
N THR A 26 8.20 -13.62 -9.14
CA THR A 26 7.47 -14.85 -9.44
C THR A 26 5.98 -14.64 -9.16
N PHE A 27 5.17 -15.70 -9.09
CA PHE A 27 3.73 -15.61 -8.85
C PHE A 27 3.31 -16.66 -7.84
N LEU A 28 2.30 -16.35 -7.01
CA LEU A 28 1.67 -17.35 -6.15
C LEU A 28 0.96 -18.41 -7.00
N THR A 29 1.19 -19.69 -6.70
CA THR A 29 0.49 -20.80 -7.38
C THR A 29 -0.82 -21.18 -6.69
N ALA A 30 -0.95 -20.86 -5.41
CA ALA A 30 -2.15 -21.12 -4.60
C ALA A 30 -2.48 -19.87 -3.76
N PRO A 31 -3.76 -19.71 -3.34
CA PRO A 31 -4.11 -18.63 -2.43
C PRO A 31 -3.35 -18.77 -1.10
N MET A 32 -3.03 -17.62 -0.48
CA MET A 32 -2.39 -17.54 0.83
C MET A 32 -3.31 -16.79 1.79
N GLY A 33 -3.67 -17.39 2.91
CA GLY A 33 -4.46 -16.74 3.97
C GLY A 33 -3.63 -15.72 4.76
N ALA A 34 -4.30 -14.83 5.49
CA ALA A 34 -3.65 -13.79 6.29
C ALA A 34 -2.73 -14.33 7.41
N THR A 35 -2.97 -15.57 7.85
CA THR A 35 -2.22 -16.21 8.94
C THR A 35 -1.31 -17.35 8.47
N ASP A 36 -1.27 -17.62 7.18
CA ASP A 36 -0.45 -18.71 6.65
C ASP A 36 1.03 -18.40 6.83
N THR A 37 1.77 -19.42 7.21
CA THR A 37 3.22 -19.37 7.44
C THR A 37 4.03 -20.00 6.30
N THR A 38 3.36 -20.44 5.25
CA THR A 38 4.00 -20.98 4.04
C THR A 38 3.25 -20.54 2.81
N PHE A 39 3.96 -20.37 1.70
CA PHE A 39 3.36 -20.12 0.39
C PHE A 39 4.17 -20.77 -0.72
N VAL A 40 3.51 -21.10 -1.82
CA VAL A 40 4.12 -21.76 -2.98
C VAL A 40 4.11 -20.81 -4.17
N VAL A 41 5.26 -20.72 -4.83
CA VAL A 41 5.46 -19.86 -6.00
C VAL A 41 5.67 -20.66 -7.28
N ALA A 42 5.49 -20.02 -8.43
CA ALA A 42 5.67 -20.66 -9.73
C ALA A 42 7.16 -20.96 -10.02
N ASP A 43 8.05 -20.06 -9.61
CA ASP A 43 9.48 -20.22 -9.76
C ASP A 43 10.19 -19.99 -8.41
N GLY A 44 10.60 -21.07 -7.76
CA GLY A 44 11.33 -21.02 -6.50
C GLY A 44 12.81 -20.68 -6.67
N THR A 45 13.36 -20.66 -7.88
CA THR A 45 14.77 -20.34 -8.11
C THR A 45 15.11 -18.90 -7.73
N VAL A 46 14.14 -18.00 -7.82
CA VAL A 46 14.26 -16.58 -7.43
C VAL A 46 14.13 -16.35 -5.92
N LEU A 47 13.64 -17.35 -5.16
CA LEU A 47 13.44 -17.20 -3.73
C LEU A 47 14.79 -17.03 -3.00
N THR A 48 14.79 -16.06 -2.11
CA THR A 48 15.89 -15.80 -1.18
C THR A 48 15.36 -15.57 0.22
N ARG A 49 16.21 -15.77 1.22
CA ARG A 49 15.90 -15.33 2.59
C ARG A 49 15.86 -13.82 2.65
N GLY A 50 14.82 -13.25 3.23
CA GLY A 50 14.66 -11.81 3.36
C GLY A 50 13.25 -11.34 3.06
N ILE A 51 13.12 -10.11 2.61
CA ILE A 51 11.83 -9.49 2.36
C ILE A 51 11.31 -9.90 0.98
N VAL A 52 10.07 -10.31 0.93
CA VAL A 52 9.26 -10.39 -0.29
C VAL A 52 8.07 -9.47 -0.18
N GLU A 53 7.60 -8.99 -1.31
CA GLU A 53 6.39 -8.17 -1.41
C GLU A 53 5.33 -8.91 -2.20
N ILE A 54 4.13 -8.99 -1.64
CA ILE A 54 2.94 -9.53 -2.28
C ILE A 54 1.83 -8.47 -2.16
N ASP A 55 1.37 -7.91 -3.26
CA ASP A 55 0.51 -6.72 -3.30
C ASP A 55 1.20 -5.55 -2.57
N GLU A 56 0.71 -5.19 -1.38
CA GLU A 56 1.29 -4.16 -0.52
C GLU A 56 1.74 -4.70 0.83
N GLU A 57 1.69 -6.01 1.03
CA GLU A 57 2.20 -6.66 2.22
C GLU A 57 3.67 -7.00 2.04
N LEU A 58 4.50 -6.61 2.99
CA LEU A 58 5.86 -7.08 3.14
C LEU A 58 5.87 -8.31 4.03
N ILE A 59 6.54 -9.36 3.57
CA ILE A 59 6.63 -10.64 4.26
C ILE A 59 8.11 -10.99 4.42
N TRP A 60 8.50 -11.37 5.64
CA TRP A 60 9.82 -11.88 5.89
C TRP A 60 9.87 -13.39 5.64
N VAL A 61 10.69 -13.84 4.70
CA VAL A 61 10.95 -15.25 4.41
C VAL A 61 12.19 -15.69 5.19
N ASP A 62 12.04 -16.68 6.05
CA ASP A 62 13.15 -17.23 6.85
C ASP A 62 13.87 -18.37 6.12
N SER A 63 13.12 -19.24 5.46
CA SER A 63 13.67 -20.35 4.68
C SER A 63 12.83 -20.62 3.43
N PHE A 64 13.41 -21.35 2.50
CA PHE A 64 12.74 -21.73 1.26
C PHE A 64 13.27 -23.07 0.75
N ASP A 65 12.42 -23.80 0.06
CA ASP A 65 12.76 -25.03 -0.66
C ASP A 65 12.51 -24.83 -2.16
N ARG A 66 13.58 -24.84 -2.92
CA ARG A 66 13.51 -24.70 -4.39
C ARG A 66 12.97 -25.94 -5.10
N THR A 67 13.00 -27.09 -4.46
CA THR A 67 12.48 -28.34 -5.04
C THR A 67 10.95 -28.33 -5.06
N THR A 68 10.37 -27.80 -3.99
CA THR A 68 8.91 -27.66 -3.84
C THR A 68 8.39 -26.26 -4.16
N ASN A 69 9.28 -25.32 -4.50
CA ASN A 69 8.98 -23.90 -4.72
C ASN A 69 8.26 -23.26 -3.52
N THR A 70 8.57 -23.70 -2.31
CA THR A 70 7.88 -23.29 -1.09
C THR A 70 8.74 -22.33 -0.28
N ALA A 71 8.16 -21.20 0.15
CA ALA A 71 8.74 -20.28 1.12
C ALA A 71 8.09 -20.49 2.49
N THR A 72 8.91 -20.36 3.56
CA THR A 72 8.47 -20.45 4.95
C THR A 72 8.63 -19.09 5.63
N VAL A 73 7.57 -18.69 6.30
CA VAL A 73 7.41 -17.38 6.98
C VAL A 73 7.37 -17.66 8.49
N PRO A 74 8.22 -17.03 9.30
CA PRO A 74 8.15 -17.18 10.75
C PRO A 74 6.91 -16.45 11.30
N PRO A 75 6.51 -16.73 12.57
CA PRO A 75 5.30 -16.14 13.16
C PRO A 75 5.25 -14.60 13.12
N TYR A 76 6.41 -13.94 13.11
CA TYR A 76 6.54 -12.48 13.02
C TYR A 76 6.83 -12.00 11.58
N GLY A 77 6.81 -12.88 10.61
CA GLY A 77 7.20 -12.57 9.23
C GLY A 77 6.10 -11.97 8.37
N ARG A 78 4.81 -12.13 8.74
CA ARG A 78 3.67 -11.51 8.08
C ARG A 78 3.54 -10.06 8.54
N GLY A 79 3.07 -9.19 7.65
CA GLY A 79 2.92 -7.76 7.97
C GLY A 79 4.23 -7.07 8.36
N PHE A 80 5.34 -7.49 7.77
CA PHE A 80 6.66 -6.99 8.12
C PHE A 80 6.75 -5.46 7.85
N ARG A 81 7.46 -4.73 8.73
CA ARG A 81 7.58 -3.26 8.68
C ARG A 81 6.24 -2.53 8.69
N ASP A 82 5.34 -2.93 9.57
CA ASP A 82 4.04 -2.30 9.81
C ASP A 82 3.07 -2.37 8.61
N THR A 83 3.30 -3.28 7.67
CA THR A 83 2.29 -3.61 6.66
C THR A 83 1.22 -4.52 7.27
N THR A 84 0.03 -4.56 6.66
CA THR A 84 -1.08 -5.35 7.19
C THR A 84 -1.11 -6.74 6.55
N PRO A 85 -1.12 -7.84 7.35
CA PRO A 85 -1.33 -9.18 6.83
C PRO A 85 -2.72 -9.31 6.19
N VAL A 86 -2.76 -9.69 4.92
CA VAL A 86 -4.02 -9.87 4.17
C VAL A 86 -4.01 -11.21 3.41
N PRO A 87 -5.18 -11.73 3.03
CA PRO A 87 -5.25 -12.86 2.12
C PRO A 87 -4.80 -12.45 0.70
N HIS A 88 -4.01 -13.30 0.05
CA HIS A 88 -3.57 -13.12 -1.33
C HIS A 88 -4.13 -14.21 -2.23
N SER A 89 -4.56 -13.85 -3.43
CA SER A 89 -5.08 -14.79 -4.43
C SER A 89 -3.95 -15.51 -5.16
N ALA A 90 -4.25 -16.67 -5.71
CA ALA A 90 -3.35 -17.32 -6.66
C ALA A 90 -3.14 -16.41 -7.88
N GLY A 91 -1.95 -16.46 -8.47
CA GLY A 91 -1.57 -15.65 -9.63
C GLY A 91 -1.07 -14.25 -9.29
N VAL A 92 -1.12 -13.83 -8.03
CA VAL A 92 -0.57 -12.54 -7.61
C VAL A 92 0.95 -12.55 -7.69
N ARG A 93 1.51 -11.42 -8.10
CA ARG A 93 2.96 -11.25 -8.22
C ARG A 93 3.63 -11.24 -6.85
N VAL A 94 4.72 -11.97 -6.74
CA VAL A 94 5.63 -12.01 -5.61
C VAL A 94 6.95 -11.37 -6.03
N THR A 95 7.28 -10.21 -5.49
CA THR A 95 8.55 -9.53 -5.76
C THR A 95 9.56 -9.86 -4.66
N VAL A 96 10.69 -10.41 -5.02
CA VAL A 96 11.73 -10.84 -4.09
C VAL A 96 12.75 -9.72 -3.92
N SER A 97 13.00 -9.35 -2.68
CA SER A 97 13.93 -8.26 -2.30
C SER A 97 13.65 -6.95 -3.05
N PRO A 98 12.41 -6.42 -2.98
CA PRO A 98 12.05 -5.23 -3.74
C PRO A 98 12.96 -4.05 -3.38
N SER A 99 13.48 -3.37 -4.41
CA SER A 99 14.32 -2.16 -4.23
C SER A 99 13.48 -0.99 -3.70
N PHE A 100 12.25 -0.89 -4.17
CA PHE A 100 11.28 0.13 -3.80
C PHE A 100 9.92 -0.52 -3.47
N PRO A 101 9.72 -0.95 -2.22
CA PRO A 101 8.45 -1.55 -1.82
C PRO A 101 7.28 -0.58 -1.97
N ARG A 102 6.15 -1.05 -2.51
CA ARG A 102 4.93 -0.25 -2.74
C ARG A 102 4.39 0.38 -1.45
N ALA A 103 4.47 -0.35 -0.34
CA ALA A 103 4.07 0.16 0.97
C ALA A 103 4.92 1.37 1.41
N MET A 104 6.21 1.37 1.11
CA MET A 104 7.10 2.51 1.40
C MET A 104 6.78 3.71 0.49
N ILE A 105 6.62 3.47 -0.81
CA ILE A 105 6.22 4.52 -1.76
C ILE A 105 4.90 5.17 -1.33
N ARG A 106 3.91 4.37 -0.92
CA ARG A 106 2.64 4.88 -0.40
C ARG A 106 2.85 5.79 0.81
N LYS A 107 3.67 5.36 1.75
CA LYS A 107 3.99 6.14 2.93
C LYS A 107 4.64 7.47 2.56
N ASP A 108 5.64 7.45 1.68
CA ASP A 108 6.37 8.65 1.24
C ASP A 108 5.43 9.63 0.49
N ILE A 109 4.52 9.12 -0.34
CA ILE A 109 3.50 9.94 -1.00
C ILE A 109 2.58 10.61 0.01
N ASN A 110 2.09 9.87 1.02
CA ASN A 110 1.25 10.45 2.06
C ASN A 110 2.00 11.51 2.88
N GLU A 111 3.25 11.25 3.25
CA GLU A 111 4.09 12.23 3.94
C GLU A 111 4.32 13.49 3.08
N ALA A 112 4.48 13.34 1.77
CA ALA A 112 4.59 14.46 0.84
C ALA A 112 3.29 15.27 0.75
N ILE A 113 2.13 14.60 0.75
CA ILE A 113 0.83 15.25 0.78
C ILE A 113 0.66 16.06 2.07
N ASP A 114 0.99 15.46 3.21
CA ASP A 114 0.92 16.12 4.51
C ASP A 114 1.87 17.33 4.59
N ALA A 115 3.04 17.25 3.96
CA ALA A 115 4.00 18.35 3.92
C ALA A 115 3.54 19.56 3.06
N ILE A 116 2.62 19.34 2.12
CA ILE A 116 2.04 20.42 1.29
C ILE A 116 1.02 21.24 2.10
N TYR A 117 0.40 20.65 3.12
CA TYR A 117 -0.52 21.35 4.01
C TYR A 117 0.26 22.36 4.90
N PRO A 118 -0.22 23.61 5.12
CA PRO A 118 -1.48 24.20 4.65
C PRO A 118 -1.38 24.97 3.33
N SER A 119 -0.30 24.82 2.57
CA SER A 119 -0.09 25.58 1.34
C SER A 119 -1.06 25.21 0.21
N LEU A 120 -1.52 23.98 0.21
CA LEU A 120 -2.52 23.48 -0.75
C LEU A 120 -3.67 22.82 0.00
N PHE A 121 -4.91 23.25 -0.30
CA PHE A 121 -6.11 22.65 0.26
C PHE A 121 -7.21 22.55 -0.80
N GLY A 122 -8.07 21.56 -0.64
CA GLY A 122 -9.27 21.40 -1.44
C GLY A 122 -10.41 22.23 -0.89
N VAL A 123 -11.25 22.82 -1.77
CA VAL A 123 -12.47 23.52 -1.37
C VAL A 123 -13.65 22.58 -1.56
N TYR A 124 -14.38 22.37 -0.50
CA TYR A 124 -15.60 21.57 -0.48
C TYR A 124 -16.82 22.46 -0.29
N TYR A 125 -17.86 22.25 -1.09
CA TYR A 125 -19.14 22.99 -0.99
C TYR A 125 -20.20 22.06 -0.42
N THR A 126 -20.88 22.53 0.63
CA THR A 126 -22.03 21.83 1.20
C THR A 126 -23.13 22.83 1.54
N THR A 127 -24.39 22.39 1.54
CA THR A 127 -25.53 23.19 1.91
C THR A 127 -26.18 22.63 3.16
N PHE A 128 -26.56 23.52 4.08
CA PHE A 128 -27.29 23.20 5.27
C PHE A 128 -28.68 23.81 5.22
N PRO A 129 -29.74 23.08 5.62
CA PRO A 129 -31.06 23.70 5.76
C PRO A 129 -31.02 24.77 6.87
N PHE A 130 -31.45 25.97 6.57
CA PHE A 130 -31.56 27.03 7.59
C PHE A 130 -32.69 26.70 8.56
N ILE A 131 -32.38 26.71 9.87
CA ILE A 131 -33.36 26.55 10.93
C ILE A 131 -33.28 27.80 11.83
N ALA A 132 -34.33 28.60 11.86
CA ALA A 132 -34.35 29.92 12.52
C ALA A 132 -33.98 29.89 14.03
N SER A 133 -34.18 28.77 14.70
CA SER A 133 -33.85 28.60 16.13
C SER A 133 -32.48 28.01 16.38
N ARG A 134 -31.72 27.66 15.33
CA ARG A 134 -30.42 26.97 15.46
C ARG A 134 -29.29 27.98 15.32
N THR A 135 -28.46 28.09 16.33
CA THR A 135 -27.32 29.02 16.37
C THR A 135 -26.00 28.41 15.93
N THR A 136 -25.91 27.07 15.87
CA THR A 136 -24.69 26.34 15.55
C THR A 136 -24.97 25.22 14.56
N TYR A 137 -24.10 25.07 13.58
CA TYR A 137 -24.10 23.99 12.62
C TYR A 137 -22.77 23.27 12.68
N ALA A 138 -22.80 21.93 12.74
CA ALA A 138 -21.59 21.14 12.66
C ALA A 138 -21.03 21.17 11.24
N LEU A 139 -19.74 21.39 11.09
CA LEU A 139 -19.05 21.20 9.82
C LEU A 139 -18.97 19.69 9.52
N PRO A 140 -18.94 19.31 8.20
CA PRO A 140 -18.59 17.95 7.82
C PRO A 140 -17.27 17.54 8.44
N GLN A 141 -17.13 16.25 8.71
CA GLN A 141 -15.94 15.71 9.40
C GLN A 141 -14.64 15.96 8.60
N GLU A 142 -14.77 16.06 7.28
CA GLU A 142 -13.66 16.31 6.36
C GLU A 142 -13.29 17.80 6.26
N ALA A 143 -14.12 18.70 6.80
CA ALA A 143 -13.85 20.13 6.75
C ALA A 143 -12.95 20.55 7.92
N ILE A 144 -11.83 21.20 7.59
CA ILE A 144 -10.90 21.72 8.60
C ILE A 144 -11.36 23.10 9.07
N ASP A 145 -11.88 23.93 8.14
CA ASP A 145 -12.37 25.28 8.42
C ASP A 145 -13.42 25.72 7.41
N ALA A 146 -14.17 26.75 7.74
CA ALA A 146 -15.14 27.38 6.85
C ALA A 146 -14.55 28.65 6.22
N LEU A 147 -14.37 28.63 4.90
CA LEU A 147 -13.82 29.77 4.15
C LEU A 147 -14.85 30.88 3.96
N ALA A 148 -16.11 30.53 3.70
CA ALA A 148 -17.20 31.47 3.54
C ALA A 148 -18.56 30.81 3.81
N VAL A 149 -19.50 31.57 4.32
CA VAL A 149 -20.92 31.22 4.46
C VAL A 149 -21.75 32.24 3.73
N SER A 150 -22.60 31.80 2.80
CA SER A 150 -23.52 32.68 2.06
C SER A 150 -24.95 32.15 2.12
N TRP A 151 -25.90 33.08 2.07
CA TRP A 151 -27.32 32.76 2.02
C TRP A 151 -27.80 32.81 0.55
N GLN A 152 -28.54 31.83 0.15
CA GLN A 152 -29.25 31.81 -1.13
C GLN A 152 -30.75 31.82 -0.90
#